data_dbd2f092758f4103ef328c932d079c21
#
_entry.id   dbd2f092758f4103ef328c932d079c21
#
_cell.length_a   1.000
_cell.length_b   1.000
_cell.length_c   1.000
_cell.angle_alpha   90.00
_cell.angle_beta   90.00
_cell.angle_gamma   90.00
#
_symmetry.space_group_name_H-M   'P 1'
#
loop_
_entity.id
_entity.type
_entity.pdbx_description
1 polymer ?
#
loop_
_entity_poly.entity_id
_entity_poly.type
_entity_poly.pdbx_seq_one_letter_code
_entity_poly.pdbx_strand_id
1 'polypeptide(L)'
;MARPRKPLLSRDRIVEAAGALVDAEGLEAVSTRRLAAALGVSGPSLYNHFRTKDAILEAVADAVSARVDLSMFDAGGGEDGAGRFEGDGGARRDWREALHAWAHSYRDALADHPNIVPVLARGPGRRPAGLRLADAVFGAMTEAGWPPPHATRIGALMRYFILGSAVASFARGFVDDEAAYDPVDYPHLGQAHLLAERRHEVDEGAFETGLTALLDGLSLQYEALREPRA
;
A
#
# COMPACT_ATOMS: atom_id res chain seq x y z
N MET A 1 34.51 -17.89 28.96
CA MET A 1 33.59 -17.80 27.79
C MET A 1 32.35 -17.02 28.22
N ALA A 2 32.14 -15.81 27.68
CA ALA A 2 30.95 -15.01 27.99
C ALA A 2 29.72 -15.63 27.32
N ARG A 3 28.67 -15.90 28.11
CA ARG A 3 27.40 -16.40 27.66
C ARG A 3 26.79 -15.38 26.69
N PRO A 4 26.39 -15.74 25.45
CA PRO A 4 25.78 -14.79 24.52
C PRO A 4 24.57 -14.16 25.19
N ARG A 5 24.58 -12.82 25.34
CA ARG A 5 23.42 -12.05 25.83
C ARG A 5 22.28 -12.30 24.88
N LYS A 6 21.18 -12.90 25.37
CA LYS A 6 19.93 -12.95 24.60
C LYS A 6 19.58 -11.51 24.20
N PRO A 7 19.29 -11.27 22.91
CA PRO A 7 18.87 -9.94 22.47
C PRO A 7 17.66 -9.49 23.29
N LEU A 8 17.70 -8.28 23.81
CA LEU A 8 16.60 -7.68 24.58
C LEU A 8 15.33 -7.64 23.71
N LEU A 9 14.19 -7.97 24.31
CA LEU A 9 12.88 -7.82 23.67
C LEU A 9 12.63 -6.34 23.40
N SER A 10 12.29 -5.99 22.17
CA SER A 10 11.94 -4.62 21.74
C SER A 10 10.61 -4.63 20.97
N ARG A 11 10.01 -3.45 20.81
CA ARG A 11 8.80 -3.31 19.97
C ARG A 11 9.07 -3.78 18.54
N ASP A 12 10.20 -3.40 17.94
CA ASP A 12 10.57 -3.73 16.57
C ASP A 12 10.71 -5.23 16.36
N ARG A 13 11.35 -5.94 17.29
CA ARG A 13 11.44 -7.40 17.24
C ARG A 13 10.10 -8.10 17.34
N ILE A 14 9.17 -7.55 18.13
CA ILE A 14 7.80 -8.10 18.23
C ILE A 14 7.06 -7.86 16.91
N VAL A 15 7.19 -6.67 16.32
CA VAL A 15 6.57 -6.31 15.04
C VAL A 15 7.12 -7.19 13.92
N GLU A 16 8.44 -7.37 13.84
CA GLU A 16 9.09 -8.24 12.87
C GLU A 16 8.61 -9.69 12.97
N ALA A 17 8.60 -10.25 14.19
CA ALA A 17 8.11 -11.62 14.40
C ALA A 17 6.61 -11.77 14.11
N ALA A 18 5.82 -10.74 14.41
CA ALA A 18 4.39 -10.73 14.09
C ALA A 18 4.16 -10.61 12.58
N GLY A 19 4.92 -9.76 11.88
CA GLY A 19 4.90 -9.63 10.42
C GLY A 19 5.20 -10.97 9.76
N ALA A 20 6.27 -11.64 10.15
CA ALA A 20 6.61 -12.96 9.62
C ALA A 20 5.50 -14.01 9.83
N LEU A 21 4.80 -13.99 10.98
CA LEU A 21 3.65 -14.86 11.22
C LEU A 21 2.46 -14.51 10.34
N VAL A 22 2.19 -13.21 10.14
CA VAL A 22 1.12 -12.74 9.25
C VAL A 22 1.39 -13.19 7.82
N ASP A 23 2.60 -13.00 7.33
CA ASP A 23 2.98 -13.34 5.96
C ASP A 23 2.89 -14.84 5.69
N ALA A 24 3.34 -15.65 6.65
CA ALA A 24 3.35 -17.10 6.50
C ALA A 24 1.95 -17.75 6.67
N GLU A 25 1.12 -17.25 7.59
CA GLU A 25 -0.07 -17.98 8.05
C GLU A 25 -1.31 -17.08 8.21
N GLY A 26 -1.22 -15.79 7.89
CA GLY A 26 -2.32 -14.82 7.97
C GLY A 26 -2.55 -14.22 9.37
N LEU A 27 -3.51 -13.31 9.44
CA LEU A 27 -3.79 -12.49 10.65
C LEU A 27 -4.17 -13.35 11.87
N GLU A 28 -4.87 -14.46 11.66
CA GLU A 28 -5.35 -15.32 12.77
C GLU A 28 -4.21 -16.10 13.43
N ALA A 29 -3.09 -16.28 12.74
CA ALA A 29 -1.90 -16.91 13.29
C ALA A 29 -1.25 -16.09 14.43
N VAL A 30 -1.46 -14.79 14.46
CA VAL A 30 -0.88 -13.91 15.48
C VAL A 30 -1.62 -14.09 16.81
N SER A 31 -0.91 -14.61 17.79
CA SER A 31 -1.36 -14.66 19.19
C SER A 31 -0.19 -14.41 20.13
N THR A 32 -0.48 -13.90 21.31
CA THR A 32 0.58 -13.64 22.32
C THR A 32 1.34 -14.92 22.69
N ARG A 33 0.67 -16.08 22.70
CA ARG A 33 1.31 -17.37 22.95
C ARG A 33 2.32 -17.73 21.85
N ARG A 34 1.93 -17.58 20.57
CA ARG A 34 2.81 -17.90 19.44
C ARG A 34 3.98 -16.92 19.33
N LEU A 35 3.73 -15.63 19.52
CA LEU A 35 4.79 -14.62 19.53
C LEU A 35 5.77 -14.84 20.67
N ALA A 36 5.28 -15.15 21.89
CA ALA A 36 6.14 -15.46 23.01
C ALA A 36 7.04 -16.67 22.72
N ALA A 37 6.47 -17.72 22.13
CA ALA A 37 7.23 -18.92 21.72
C ALA A 37 8.28 -18.59 20.64
N ALA A 38 7.90 -17.86 19.59
CA ALA A 38 8.80 -17.46 18.49
C ALA A 38 9.96 -16.58 19.00
N LEU A 39 9.70 -15.69 19.95
CA LEU A 39 10.70 -14.78 20.50
C LEU A 39 11.50 -15.38 21.67
N GLY A 40 11.11 -16.55 22.20
CA GLY A 40 11.74 -17.19 23.34
C GLY A 40 11.57 -16.39 24.65
N VAL A 41 10.41 -15.74 24.82
CA VAL A 41 10.09 -14.90 25.99
C VAL A 41 8.81 -15.38 26.68
N SER A 42 8.48 -14.82 27.85
CA SER A 42 7.21 -15.08 28.52
C SER A 42 6.09 -14.23 27.92
N GLY A 43 4.85 -14.74 27.94
CA GLY A 43 3.67 -13.99 27.50
C GLY A 43 3.53 -12.61 28.17
N PRO A 44 3.63 -12.53 29.52
CA PRO A 44 3.62 -11.25 30.22
C PRO A 44 4.63 -10.21 29.72
N SER A 45 5.81 -10.64 29.23
CA SER A 45 6.83 -9.73 28.68
C SER A 45 6.35 -8.99 27.43
N LEU A 46 5.48 -9.60 26.63
CA LEU A 46 4.90 -8.96 25.44
C LEU A 46 3.94 -7.84 25.81
N TYR A 47 3.16 -8.02 26.89
CA TYR A 47 2.18 -7.04 27.35
C TYR A 47 2.81 -5.72 27.84
N ASN A 48 4.11 -5.74 28.20
CA ASN A 48 4.86 -4.51 28.50
C ASN A 48 5.07 -3.62 27.26
N HIS A 49 4.99 -4.21 26.06
CA HIS A 49 5.19 -3.52 24.78
C HIS A 49 3.89 -3.25 24.04
N PHE A 50 2.97 -4.23 24.05
CA PHE A 50 1.68 -4.16 23.36
C PHE A 50 0.56 -4.73 24.21
N ARG A 51 -0.50 -3.96 24.40
CA ARG A 51 -1.62 -4.36 25.27
C ARG A 51 -2.57 -5.36 24.61
N THR A 52 -2.66 -5.38 23.27
CA THR A 52 -3.61 -6.20 22.52
C THR A 52 -2.98 -6.77 21.25
N LYS A 53 -3.57 -7.84 20.69
CA LYS A 53 -3.24 -8.36 19.36
C LYS A 53 -3.40 -7.27 18.29
N ASP A 54 -4.49 -6.51 18.35
CA ASP A 54 -4.77 -5.46 17.39
C ASP A 54 -3.66 -4.38 17.40
N ALA A 55 -3.15 -4.00 18.59
CA ALA A 55 -2.04 -3.04 18.67
C ALA A 55 -0.75 -3.57 18.02
N ILE A 56 -0.52 -4.88 18.02
CA ILE A 56 0.60 -5.51 17.32
C ILE A 56 0.35 -5.46 15.80
N LEU A 57 -0.84 -5.84 15.36
CA LEU A 57 -1.21 -5.83 13.94
C LEU A 57 -1.19 -4.41 13.35
N GLU A 58 -1.64 -3.41 14.10
CA GLU A 58 -1.53 -2.00 13.71
C GLU A 58 -0.06 -1.56 13.59
N ALA A 59 0.83 -2.03 14.46
CA ALA A 59 2.25 -1.73 14.35
C ALA A 59 2.91 -2.44 13.16
N VAL A 60 2.49 -3.67 12.82
CA VAL A 60 2.92 -4.37 11.59
C VAL A 60 2.46 -3.59 10.36
N ALA A 61 1.19 -3.18 10.32
CA ALA A 61 0.65 -2.38 9.23
C ALA A 61 1.36 -1.03 9.05
N ASP A 62 1.75 -0.38 10.17
CA ASP A 62 2.53 0.86 10.14
C ASP A 62 3.96 0.62 9.61
N ALA A 63 4.59 -0.48 10.00
CA ALA A 63 5.90 -0.86 9.49
C ALA A 63 5.89 -1.14 7.97
N VAL A 64 4.84 -1.78 7.46
CA VAL A 64 4.65 -1.97 6.00
C VAL A 64 4.43 -0.62 5.31
N SER A 65 3.58 0.25 5.87
CA SER A 65 3.36 1.60 5.33
C SER A 65 4.65 2.43 5.30
N ALA A 66 5.56 2.24 6.25
CA ALA A 66 6.85 2.94 6.31
C ALA A 66 7.83 2.53 5.20
N ARG A 67 7.58 1.44 4.49
CA ARG A 67 8.40 0.98 3.33
C ARG A 67 8.02 1.68 2.03
N VAL A 68 6.87 2.34 1.99
CA VAL A 68 6.43 3.08 0.80
C VAL A 68 7.35 4.27 0.60
N ASP A 69 7.98 4.34 -0.56
CA ASP A 69 8.76 5.50 -0.96
C ASP A 69 7.83 6.70 -1.18
N LEU A 70 8.17 7.84 -0.62
CA LEU A 70 7.45 9.09 -0.74
C LEU A 70 8.30 10.18 -1.42
N SER A 71 9.53 9.86 -1.85
CA SER A 71 10.47 10.81 -2.44
C SER A 71 9.92 11.54 -3.67
N MET A 72 8.97 10.91 -4.38
CA MET A 72 8.28 11.54 -5.51
C MET A 72 7.41 12.73 -5.08
N PHE A 73 7.08 12.85 -3.80
CA PHE A 73 6.31 13.97 -3.24
C PHE A 73 7.19 15.02 -2.56
N ASP A 74 8.48 14.74 -2.28
CA ASP A 74 9.36 15.70 -1.66
C ASP A 74 9.56 16.90 -2.59
N ALA A 75 9.33 18.10 -2.10
CA ALA A 75 9.68 19.33 -2.82
C ALA A 75 11.20 19.29 -3.07
N GLY A 76 11.64 19.40 -4.34
CA GLY A 76 13.03 19.24 -4.77
C GLY A 76 14.06 19.89 -3.83
N GLY A 77 14.41 19.19 -2.80
CA GLY A 77 15.50 19.51 -1.89
C GLY A 77 16.79 18.99 -2.48
N GLY A 78 17.35 19.72 -3.45
CA GLY A 78 18.80 19.76 -3.61
C GLY A 78 19.37 20.36 -2.32
N GLU A 79 20.40 19.74 -1.76
CA GLU A 79 21.18 20.22 -0.63
C GLU A 79 21.91 21.53 -0.96
N ASP A 80 21.19 22.62 -1.19
CA ASP A 80 21.74 23.97 -1.20
C ASP A 80 20.61 24.95 -0.85
N GLY A 81 20.44 25.16 0.45
CA GLY A 81 19.54 26.16 0.98
C GLY A 81 19.98 27.56 0.62
N ALA A 82 19.47 28.11 -0.46
CA ALA A 82 19.25 29.54 -0.73
C ALA A 82 18.91 29.74 -2.23
N GLY A 83 17.66 29.68 -2.58
CA GLY A 83 17.22 30.04 -3.92
C GLY A 83 15.75 30.46 -3.88
N ARG A 84 15.49 31.73 -3.57
CA ARG A 84 14.27 32.39 -3.98
C ARG A 84 14.15 32.26 -5.49
N PHE A 85 13.25 31.42 -5.95
CA PHE A 85 12.84 31.43 -7.34
C PHE A 85 11.68 32.42 -7.54
N GLU A 86 12.05 33.68 -7.78
CA GLU A 86 11.27 34.57 -8.64
C GLU A 86 11.57 34.16 -10.08
N GLY A 87 10.59 33.56 -10.78
CA GLY A 87 10.73 33.23 -12.20
C GLY A 87 9.54 32.38 -12.64
N ASP A 88 8.73 32.95 -13.50
CA ASP A 88 7.70 32.31 -14.30
C ASP A 88 8.18 30.95 -14.84
N GLY A 89 7.52 29.85 -14.48
CA GLY A 89 7.77 28.52 -15.08
C GLY A 89 8.59 27.53 -14.27
N GLY A 90 8.75 27.65 -12.96
CA GLY A 90 9.31 26.58 -12.11
C GLY A 90 8.50 25.31 -12.29
N ALA A 91 9.15 24.24 -12.78
CA ALA A 91 8.54 22.97 -13.12
C ALA A 91 7.64 22.48 -11.96
N ARG A 92 6.35 22.74 -12.06
CA ARG A 92 5.36 22.08 -11.22
C ARG A 92 5.59 20.61 -11.45
N ARG A 93 5.98 19.91 -10.39
CA ARG A 93 6.15 18.47 -10.46
C ARG A 93 4.86 17.88 -11.04
N ASP A 94 5.01 17.01 -12.02
CA ASP A 94 3.85 16.38 -12.64
C ASP A 94 3.19 15.47 -11.59
N TRP A 95 2.08 15.94 -11.04
CA TRP A 95 1.29 15.20 -10.04
C TRP A 95 0.88 13.83 -10.56
N ARG A 96 0.72 13.69 -11.89
CA ARG A 96 0.37 12.43 -12.54
C ARG A 96 1.52 11.43 -12.43
N GLU A 97 2.75 11.85 -12.75
CA GLU A 97 3.95 11.03 -12.59
C GLU A 97 4.19 10.66 -11.13
N ALA A 98 3.98 11.61 -10.21
CA ALA A 98 4.12 11.36 -8.79
C ALA A 98 3.10 10.33 -8.27
N LEU A 99 1.82 10.43 -8.66
CA LEU A 99 0.80 9.44 -8.31
C LEU A 99 1.08 8.08 -8.92
N HIS A 100 1.59 8.04 -10.17
CA HIS A 100 1.98 6.80 -10.82
C HIS A 100 3.11 6.10 -10.04
N ALA A 101 4.20 6.81 -9.79
CA ALA A 101 5.34 6.27 -9.04
C ALA A 101 4.95 5.82 -7.61
N TRP A 102 4.11 6.61 -6.93
CA TRP A 102 3.60 6.24 -5.62
C TRP A 102 2.74 4.99 -5.65
N ALA A 103 1.89 4.83 -6.66
CA ALA A 103 1.03 3.65 -6.77
C ALA A 103 1.86 2.37 -6.89
N HIS A 104 2.93 2.38 -7.68
CA HIS A 104 3.88 1.28 -7.78
C HIS A 104 4.60 1.02 -6.47
N SER A 105 5.22 2.05 -5.87
CA SER A 105 5.93 1.89 -4.61
C SER A 105 5.03 1.33 -3.49
N TYR A 106 3.77 1.78 -3.43
CA TYR A 106 2.84 1.24 -2.43
C TYR A 106 2.45 -0.20 -2.72
N ARG A 107 2.19 -0.54 -3.98
CA ARG A 107 1.89 -1.91 -4.40
C ARG A 107 3.05 -2.85 -4.11
N ASP A 108 4.28 -2.44 -4.41
CA ASP A 108 5.49 -3.21 -4.12
C ASP A 108 5.67 -3.46 -2.61
N ALA A 109 5.44 -2.43 -1.79
CA ALA A 109 5.47 -2.59 -0.34
C ALA A 109 4.42 -3.58 0.20
N LEU A 110 3.31 -3.79 -0.53
CA LEU A 110 2.25 -4.74 -0.18
C LEU A 110 2.49 -6.14 -0.75
N ALA A 111 3.27 -6.28 -1.82
CA ALA A 111 3.48 -7.54 -2.53
C ALA A 111 4.04 -8.64 -1.61
N ASP A 112 4.96 -8.28 -0.72
CA ASP A 112 5.55 -9.18 0.27
C ASP A 112 4.62 -9.42 1.48
N HIS A 113 3.58 -8.59 1.65
CA HIS A 113 2.73 -8.56 2.84
C HIS A 113 1.23 -8.57 2.54
N PRO A 114 0.72 -9.43 1.62
CA PRO A 114 -0.68 -9.38 1.19
C PRO A 114 -1.66 -9.63 2.36
N ASN A 115 -1.26 -10.42 3.35
CA ASN A 115 -2.10 -10.77 4.47
C ASN A 115 -2.36 -9.61 5.45
N ILE A 116 -1.58 -8.50 5.40
CA ILE A 116 -1.81 -7.33 6.26
C ILE A 116 -2.80 -6.32 5.64
N VAL A 117 -3.11 -6.44 4.35
CA VAL A 117 -3.97 -5.50 3.61
C VAL A 117 -5.32 -5.27 4.29
N PRO A 118 -6.02 -6.27 4.89
CA PRO A 118 -7.27 -6.03 5.62
C PRO A 118 -7.12 -5.09 6.83
N VAL A 119 -5.95 -5.05 7.47
CA VAL A 119 -5.67 -4.09 8.56
C VAL A 119 -5.43 -2.70 7.98
N LEU A 120 -4.68 -2.62 6.89
CA LEU A 120 -4.45 -1.38 6.18
C LEU A 120 -5.76 -0.77 5.66
N ALA A 121 -6.68 -1.57 5.15
CA ALA A 121 -7.96 -1.13 4.60
C ALA A 121 -8.86 -0.36 5.60
N ARG A 122 -8.66 -0.55 6.89
CA ARG A 122 -9.38 0.20 7.95
C ARG A 122 -9.05 1.70 7.99
N GLY A 123 -8.13 2.19 7.17
CA GLY A 123 -7.66 3.58 7.16
C GLY A 123 -6.35 3.76 7.94
N PRO A 124 -5.75 4.97 7.88
CA PRO A 124 -4.48 5.25 8.55
C PRO A 124 -4.60 5.21 10.09
N GLY A 125 -5.77 5.46 10.65
CA GLY A 125 -5.99 5.49 12.09
C GLY A 125 -5.03 6.48 12.77
N ARG A 126 -4.25 5.96 13.76
CA ARG A 126 -3.20 6.72 14.44
C ARG A 126 -1.80 6.22 14.08
N ARG A 127 -1.65 5.52 12.98
CA ARG A 127 -0.37 4.98 12.52
C ARG A 127 0.49 6.10 11.94
N PRO A 128 1.68 6.37 12.50
CA PRO A 128 2.51 7.49 12.07
C PRO A 128 2.91 7.42 10.59
N ALA A 129 3.30 6.23 10.09
CA ALA A 129 3.67 6.06 8.69
C ALA A 129 2.45 6.23 7.77
N GLY A 130 1.30 5.66 8.15
CA GLY A 130 0.06 5.84 7.40
C GLY A 130 -0.42 7.28 7.34
N LEU A 131 -0.21 8.07 8.41
CA LEU A 131 -0.54 9.50 8.42
C LEU A 131 0.43 10.30 7.55
N ARG A 132 1.76 10.04 7.62
CA ARG A 132 2.75 10.68 6.73
C ARG A 132 2.45 10.42 5.27
N LEU A 133 2.07 9.20 4.92
CA LEU A 133 1.68 8.84 3.57
C LEU A 133 0.46 9.65 3.09
N ALA A 134 -0.57 9.77 3.92
CA ALA A 134 -1.74 10.57 3.58
C ALA A 134 -1.39 12.06 3.44
N ASP A 135 -0.57 12.60 4.35
CA ASP A 135 -0.14 14.00 4.36
C ASP A 135 0.67 14.34 3.10
N ALA A 136 1.64 13.48 2.72
CA ALA A 136 2.46 13.67 1.52
C ALA A 136 1.60 13.72 0.24
N VAL A 137 0.65 12.79 0.09
CA VAL A 137 -0.24 12.76 -1.08
C VAL A 137 -1.16 14.00 -1.11
N PHE A 138 -1.78 14.37 0.02
CA PHE A 138 -2.68 15.51 0.08
C PHE A 138 -1.93 16.82 -0.13
N GLY A 139 -0.74 16.96 0.44
CA GLY A 139 0.16 18.10 0.23
C GLY A 139 0.52 18.26 -1.24
N ALA A 140 1.05 17.21 -1.86
CA ALA A 140 1.45 17.22 -3.27
C ALA A 140 0.29 17.57 -4.21
N MET A 141 -0.92 17.05 -3.96
CA MET A 141 -2.09 17.39 -4.78
C MET A 141 -2.50 18.86 -4.62
N THR A 142 -2.48 19.39 -3.40
CA THR A 142 -2.83 20.80 -3.17
C THR A 142 -1.78 21.74 -3.75
N GLU A 143 -0.50 21.43 -3.64
CA GLU A 143 0.62 22.17 -4.26
C GLU A 143 0.54 22.14 -5.79
N ALA A 144 0.09 21.03 -6.38
CA ALA A 144 -0.19 20.93 -7.80
C ALA A 144 -1.38 21.79 -8.25
N GLY A 145 -2.18 22.32 -7.32
CA GLY A 145 -3.32 23.20 -7.60
C GLY A 145 -4.68 22.51 -7.58
N TRP A 146 -4.76 21.28 -7.09
CA TRP A 146 -6.04 20.65 -6.82
C TRP A 146 -6.73 21.30 -5.61
N PRO A 147 -8.05 21.60 -5.66
CA PRO A 147 -8.77 22.04 -4.49
C PRO A 147 -8.70 21.00 -3.35
N PRO A 148 -8.55 21.39 -2.07
CA PRO A 148 -8.38 20.44 -0.97
C PRO A 148 -9.41 19.30 -0.89
N PRO A 149 -10.72 19.51 -1.20
CA PRO A 149 -11.67 18.40 -1.24
C PRO A 149 -11.38 17.38 -2.35
N HIS A 150 -10.78 17.82 -3.48
CA HIS A 150 -10.37 16.91 -4.55
C HIS A 150 -9.11 16.14 -4.17
N ALA A 151 -8.12 16.83 -3.58
CA ALA A 151 -6.90 16.19 -3.09
C ALA A 151 -7.21 15.00 -2.15
N THR A 152 -8.14 15.21 -1.21
CA THR A 152 -8.60 14.16 -0.30
C THR A 152 -9.27 12.99 -1.04
N ARG A 153 -10.13 13.29 -2.02
CA ARG A 153 -10.81 12.25 -2.81
C ARG A 153 -9.84 11.47 -3.68
N ILE A 154 -8.85 12.15 -4.27
CA ILE A 154 -7.79 11.53 -5.08
C ILE A 154 -6.97 10.58 -4.22
N GLY A 155 -6.51 11.02 -3.05
CA GLY A 155 -5.77 10.16 -2.13
C GLY A 155 -6.57 8.92 -1.69
N ALA A 156 -7.87 9.10 -1.41
CA ALA A 156 -8.77 7.99 -1.07
C ALA A 156 -8.97 7.03 -2.25
N LEU A 157 -9.26 7.57 -3.46
CA LEU A 157 -9.46 6.79 -4.68
C LEU A 157 -8.24 5.92 -4.99
N MET A 158 -7.06 6.54 -5.05
CA MET A 158 -5.81 5.85 -5.33
C MET A 158 -5.54 4.75 -4.29
N ARG A 159 -5.77 5.05 -3.03
CA ARG A 159 -5.59 4.07 -1.96
C ARG A 159 -6.55 2.89 -2.09
N TYR A 160 -7.83 3.12 -2.42
CA TYR A 160 -8.78 2.02 -2.66
C TYR A 160 -8.35 1.15 -3.82
N PHE A 161 -7.88 1.76 -4.91
CA PHE A 161 -7.37 1.05 -6.08
C PHE A 161 -6.15 0.18 -5.73
N ILE A 162 -5.12 0.78 -5.10
CA ILE A 162 -3.87 0.08 -4.74
C ILE A 162 -4.15 -1.07 -3.76
N LEU A 163 -4.91 -0.82 -2.69
CA LEU A 163 -5.22 -1.85 -1.72
C LEU A 163 -6.08 -2.96 -2.34
N GLY A 164 -7.04 -2.60 -3.19
CA GLY A 164 -7.89 -3.57 -3.89
C GLY A 164 -7.08 -4.51 -4.77
N SER A 165 -6.10 -3.99 -5.51
CA SER A 165 -5.21 -4.79 -6.35
C SER A 165 -4.27 -5.72 -5.56
N ALA A 166 -4.04 -5.42 -4.26
CA ALA A 166 -3.15 -6.18 -3.39
C ALA A 166 -3.86 -7.24 -2.53
N VAL A 167 -5.21 -7.25 -2.48
CA VAL A 167 -5.96 -8.19 -1.62
C VAL A 167 -5.84 -9.63 -2.12
N ALA A 168 -6.04 -9.84 -3.42
CA ALA A 168 -5.98 -11.15 -4.04
C ALA A 168 -5.80 -11.04 -5.56
N SER A 169 -5.19 -12.05 -6.16
CA SER A 169 -5.17 -12.22 -7.62
C SER A 169 -6.57 -12.60 -8.11
N PHE A 170 -7.09 -11.86 -9.09
CA PHE A 170 -8.33 -12.22 -9.78
C PHE A 170 -8.21 -13.59 -10.48
N ALA A 171 -7.06 -13.83 -11.09
CA ALA A 171 -6.80 -15.05 -11.84
C ALA A 171 -6.77 -16.31 -10.95
N ARG A 172 -6.49 -16.19 -9.64
CA ARG A 172 -6.55 -17.32 -8.70
C ARG A 172 -7.96 -17.86 -8.46
N GLY A 173 -8.99 -17.10 -8.82
CA GLY A 173 -10.38 -17.54 -8.70
C GLY A 173 -10.76 -18.55 -9.78
N PHE A 174 -9.96 -18.72 -10.82
CA PHE A 174 -10.19 -19.66 -11.90
C PHE A 174 -9.43 -20.96 -11.65
N VAL A 175 -10.09 -22.10 -11.94
CA VAL A 175 -9.48 -23.42 -11.79
C VAL A 175 -8.83 -23.83 -13.11
N ASP A 176 -7.72 -24.58 -13.02
CA ASP A 176 -7.04 -25.17 -14.16
C ASP A 176 -7.75 -26.48 -14.58
N ASP A 177 -8.99 -26.32 -15.03
CA ASP A 177 -9.85 -27.38 -15.55
C ASP A 177 -10.75 -26.82 -16.66
N GLU A 178 -10.46 -27.16 -17.90
CA GLU A 178 -11.23 -26.69 -19.05
C GLU A 178 -12.71 -27.12 -18.96
N ALA A 179 -13.00 -28.29 -18.38
CA ALA A 179 -14.36 -28.80 -18.24
C ALA A 179 -15.23 -27.98 -17.28
N ALA A 180 -14.61 -27.17 -16.41
CA ALA A 180 -15.33 -26.26 -15.51
C ALA A 180 -16.00 -25.09 -16.25
N TYR A 181 -15.65 -24.85 -17.51
CA TYR A 181 -16.08 -23.69 -18.31
C TYR A 181 -16.81 -24.14 -19.57
N ASP A 182 -17.92 -24.89 -19.40
CA ASP A 182 -18.75 -25.36 -20.54
C ASP A 182 -19.19 -24.16 -21.40
N PRO A 183 -18.89 -24.16 -22.71
CA PRO A 183 -19.25 -23.04 -23.60
C PRO A 183 -20.77 -22.81 -23.73
N VAL A 184 -21.61 -23.78 -23.38
CA VAL A 184 -23.07 -23.62 -23.34
C VAL A 184 -23.49 -22.73 -22.18
N ASP A 185 -22.88 -22.95 -21.02
CA ASP A 185 -23.16 -22.18 -19.79
C ASP A 185 -22.37 -20.88 -19.73
N TYR A 186 -21.09 -20.90 -20.20
CA TYR A 186 -20.13 -19.80 -20.10
C TYR A 186 -19.46 -19.49 -21.45
N PRO A 187 -20.19 -18.96 -22.44
CA PRO A 187 -19.71 -18.81 -23.83
C PRO A 187 -18.49 -17.89 -23.97
N HIS A 188 -18.16 -17.09 -22.95
CA HIS A 188 -17.03 -16.14 -22.95
C HIS A 188 -15.88 -16.56 -22.05
N LEU A 189 -15.96 -17.72 -21.40
CA LEU A 189 -14.94 -18.22 -20.48
C LEU A 189 -14.12 -19.40 -21.02
N GLY A 190 -14.17 -19.67 -22.33
CA GLY A 190 -13.55 -20.86 -22.93
C GLY A 190 -12.01 -20.96 -22.72
N GLN A 191 -11.34 -19.87 -22.33
CA GLN A 191 -9.91 -19.86 -21.98
C GLN A 191 -9.64 -19.53 -20.51
N ALA A 192 -10.67 -19.55 -19.67
CA ALA A 192 -10.54 -19.15 -18.26
C ALA A 192 -9.61 -20.08 -17.46
N HIS A 193 -9.52 -21.35 -17.84
CA HIS A 193 -8.58 -22.32 -17.26
C HIS A 193 -7.11 -21.88 -17.40
N LEU A 194 -6.75 -21.09 -18.43
CA LEU A 194 -5.41 -20.59 -18.66
C LEU A 194 -5.05 -19.39 -17.77
N LEU A 195 -6.03 -18.75 -17.13
CA LEU A 195 -5.82 -17.54 -16.33
C LEU A 195 -4.98 -17.84 -15.08
N ALA A 196 -5.12 -19.02 -14.49
CA ALA A 196 -4.36 -19.44 -13.33
C ALA A 196 -2.83 -19.48 -13.61
N GLU A 197 -2.44 -19.95 -14.79
CA GLU A 197 -1.04 -19.98 -15.23
C GLU A 197 -0.49 -18.57 -15.54
N ARG A 198 -1.34 -17.68 -16.09
CA ARG A 198 -0.99 -16.31 -16.48
C ARG A 198 -1.29 -15.27 -15.41
N ARG A 199 -1.51 -15.69 -14.17
CA ARG A 199 -1.97 -14.81 -13.09
C ARG A 199 -1.14 -13.52 -12.94
N HIS A 200 0.18 -13.62 -13.03
CA HIS A 200 1.07 -12.46 -12.89
C HIS A 200 0.85 -11.46 -14.01
N GLU A 201 0.80 -11.93 -15.27
CA GLU A 201 0.53 -11.10 -16.44
C GLU A 201 -0.85 -10.43 -16.35
N VAL A 202 -1.88 -11.17 -15.90
CA VAL A 202 -3.25 -10.65 -15.75
C VAL A 202 -3.31 -9.59 -14.64
N ASP A 203 -2.72 -9.87 -13.49
CA ASP A 203 -2.78 -8.96 -12.34
C ASP A 203 -1.96 -7.68 -12.58
N GLU A 204 -0.77 -7.79 -13.22
CA GLU A 204 0.05 -6.65 -13.64
C GLU A 204 -0.69 -5.83 -14.70
N GLY A 205 -1.15 -6.47 -15.78
CA GLY A 205 -1.87 -5.78 -16.84
C GLY A 205 -3.15 -5.10 -16.38
N ALA A 206 -3.89 -5.71 -15.45
CA ALA A 206 -5.08 -5.11 -14.86
C ALA A 206 -4.74 -3.88 -14.01
N PHE A 207 -3.66 -3.96 -13.21
CA PHE A 207 -3.20 -2.83 -12.43
C PHE A 207 -2.76 -1.66 -13.31
N GLU A 208 -1.93 -1.89 -14.32
CA GLU A 208 -1.46 -0.86 -15.25
C GLU A 208 -2.62 -0.22 -16.02
N THR A 209 -3.54 -1.05 -16.52
CA THR A 209 -4.72 -0.56 -17.23
C THR A 209 -5.58 0.32 -16.32
N GLY A 210 -5.83 -0.12 -15.10
CA GLY A 210 -6.64 0.60 -14.14
C GLY A 210 -5.96 1.90 -13.68
N LEU A 211 -4.66 1.87 -13.39
CA LEU A 211 -3.88 3.04 -12.99
C LEU A 211 -3.88 4.10 -14.10
N THR A 212 -3.61 3.70 -15.33
CA THR A 212 -3.64 4.60 -16.49
C THR A 212 -5.01 5.24 -16.66
N ALA A 213 -6.08 4.45 -16.63
CA ALA A 213 -7.44 4.96 -16.77
C ALA A 213 -7.83 5.95 -15.65
N LEU A 214 -7.41 5.67 -14.40
CA LEU A 214 -7.65 6.58 -13.28
C LEU A 214 -6.90 7.91 -13.47
N LEU A 215 -5.61 7.86 -13.85
CA LEU A 215 -4.80 9.05 -14.06
C LEU A 215 -5.27 9.88 -15.26
N ASP A 216 -5.72 9.24 -16.34
CA ASP A 216 -6.31 9.92 -17.50
C ASP A 216 -7.61 10.62 -17.11
N GLY A 217 -8.49 9.95 -16.37
CA GLY A 217 -9.72 10.54 -15.87
C GLY A 217 -9.48 11.72 -14.91
N LEU A 218 -8.45 11.63 -14.05
CA LEU A 218 -8.05 12.74 -13.19
C LEU A 218 -7.47 13.91 -14.00
N SER A 219 -6.71 13.66 -15.07
CA SER A 219 -6.20 14.71 -15.95
C SER A 219 -7.33 15.51 -16.59
N LEU A 220 -8.35 14.85 -17.11
CA LEU A 220 -9.54 15.52 -17.66
C LEU A 220 -10.27 16.38 -16.60
N GLN A 221 -10.39 15.87 -15.37
CA GLN A 221 -11.00 16.64 -14.28
C GLN A 221 -10.13 17.84 -13.89
N TYR A 222 -8.83 17.71 -13.91
CA TYR A 222 -7.90 18.80 -13.59
C TYR A 222 -7.99 19.92 -14.62
N GLU A 223 -8.04 19.60 -15.91
CA GLU A 223 -8.23 20.55 -17.00
C GLU A 223 -9.55 21.30 -16.85
N ALA A 224 -10.64 20.56 -16.64
CA ALA A 224 -11.97 21.16 -16.44
C ALA A 224 -12.07 22.11 -15.23
N LEU A 225 -11.26 21.87 -14.19
CA LEU A 225 -11.20 22.77 -13.03
C LEU A 225 -10.43 24.07 -13.30
N ARG A 226 -9.57 24.08 -14.32
CA ARG A 226 -8.73 25.23 -14.70
C ARG A 226 -9.36 26.10 -15.79
N GLU A 227 -10.35 25.56 -16.51
CA GLU A 227 -11.09 26.35 -17.49
C GLU A 227 -11.93 27.42 -16.74
N PRO A 228 -11.83 28.71 -17.15
CA PRO A 228 -12.68 29.75 -16.59
C PRO A 228 -14.14 29.39 -16.87
N ARG A 229 -14.96 29.33 -15.84
CA ARG A 229 -16.41 29.23 -16.04
C ARG A 229 -16.87 30.49 -16.76
N ALA A 230 -17.33 30.33 -18.01
CA ALA A 230 -17.90 31.39 -18.84
C ALA A 230 -19.19 31.94 -18.18
#